data_1f0a9a205ed1ad84ac1a56964d0e37b1
#
_entry.id   1f0a9a205ed1ad84ac1a56964d0e37b1
#
_cell.length_a   1.000
_cell.length_b   1.000
_cell.length_c   1.000
_cell.angle_alpha   90.00
_cell.angle_beta   90.00
_cell.angle_gamma   90.00
#
_symmetry.space_group_name_H-M   'P 1'
#
loop_
_entity.id
_entity.type
_entity.pdbx_description
1 polymer ?
#
loop_
_entity_poly.entity_id
_entity_poly.type
_entity_poly.pdbx_seq_one_letter_code
_entity_poly.pdbx_strand_id
1 'polypeptide(L)'
;MSSEKQKRSKFSSRLGFVLSAAGSAVGLGNIWRFPYLAAKYGGGIFLLVYLLLMLTFGYTMIIAESAIGRMTRKSPVGAYAHFGKDWMFKAGGWINAIIPILIVPYYSVIGGWVCKYLFGYIQGETEAMATAEYFTEFIGNGVKTEFWFLIFTLLVLWVIFMGVENGIEKVSTFMMPILVILAILLSIYAITRKGAFAGVKYFLVPNIKNFSWMTVVSAMGQMFYSLSIAMGILITFGSYMKSDLSIEESTSHVEVFDTAIAVLAGLMIIPAVFVFSNGDPSVLKAGPSLMFITMPKIFASMGFGRVVGILFFALVFFAALTSAIALAESAVSTFQDELKWSRRRSTVVLLLIMVALGTLSALSYGPLSFVTILKNMPFLDFFDFLTNSVMMPIAAMATCLLVVRVIGVEGIAAEVMRKDAPFKRKAVFNFMIKYLCPFFVAIILFSSVAGVLGWIKF
;
A
#
# COMPACT_ATOMS: atom_id res chain seq x y z
N MET A 1 -22.27 -24.55 27.64
CA MET A 1 -21.53 -23.29 27.58
C MET A 1 -21.98 -22.54 26.34
N SER A 2 -22.78 -21.50 26.50
CA SER A 2 -23.30 -20.68 25.41
C SER A 2 -22.14 -20.00 24.70
N SER A 3 -21.99 -20.25 23.40
CA SER A 3 -21.05 -19.49 22.56
C SER A 3 -21.54 -18.03 22.57
N GLU A 4 -20.93 -17.17 23.38
CA GLU A 4 -21.05 -15.74 23.17
C GLU A 4 -20.63 -15.47 21.73
N LYS A 5 -21.60 -15.05 20.91
CA LYS A 5 -21.32 -14.56 19.56
C LYS A 5 -20.32 -13.40 19.70
N GLN A 6 -19.06 -13.65 19.39
CA GLN A 6 -18.01 -12.65 19.46
C GLN A 6 -18.48 -11.45 18.63
N LYS A 7 -18.78 -10.34 19.29
CA LYS A 7 -19.34 -9.15 18.67
C LYS A 7 -18.31 -8.57 17.70
N ARG A 8 -18.66 -8.47 16.41
CA ARG A 8 -17.76 -7.93 15.38
C ARG A 8 -17.27 -6.54 15.78
N SER A 9 -15.95 -6.29 15.68
CA SER A 9 -15.35 -4.97 15.87
C SER A 9 -16.01 -3.96 14.94
N LYS A 10 -16.09 -2.69 15.37
CA LYS A 10 -16.68 -1.58 14.60
C LYS A 10 -15.80 -0.35 14.76
N PHE A 11 -15.73 0.47 13.71
CA PHE A 11 -15.23 1.83 13.86
C PHE A 11 -16.21 2.68 14.68
N SER A 12 -15.67 3.54 15.53
CA SER A 12 -16.51 4.39 16.39
C SER A 12 -17.16 5.53 15.59
N SER A 13 -16.43 6.06 14.60
CA SER A 13 -16.80 7.23 13.81
C SER A 13 -16.61 7.04 12.31
N ARG A 14 -17.26 7.89 11.51
CA ARG A 14 -17.04 7.99 10.07
C ARG A 14 -15.60 8.42 9.76
N LEU A 15 -15.12 9.45 10.47
CA LEU A 15 -13.77 9.96 10.27
C LEU A 15 -12.73 8.90 10.59
N GLY A 16 -12.93 8.12 11.65
CA GLY A 16 -12.06 7.00 12.00
C GLY A 16 -11.99 5.93 10.92
N PHE A 17 -13.13 5.55 10.34
CA PHE A 17 -13.15 4.64 9.18
C PHE A 17 -12.37 5.21 7.98
N VAL A 18 -12.70 6.45 7.58
CA VAL A 18 -12.06 7.09 6.40
C VAL A 18 -10.55 7.23 6.60
N LEU A 19 -10.09 7.70 7.75
CA LEU A 19 -8.65 7.87 8.02
C LEU A 19 -7.92 6.54 8.17
N SER A 20 -8.57 5.49 8.67
CA SER A 20 -7.98 4.15 8.72
C SER A 20 -7.88 3.53 7.33
N ALA A 21 -8.92 3.67 6.50
CA ALA A 21 -8.90 3.19 5.12
C ALA A 21 -7.92 4.00 4.25
N ALA A 22 -7.88 5.32 4.40
CA ALA A 22 -6.88 6.17 3.76
C ALA A 22 -5.46 5.84 4.24
N GLY A 23 -5.24 5.59 5.54
CA GLY A 23 -3.96 5.18 6.09
C GLY A 23 -3.49 3.81 5.61
N SER A 24 -4.43 2.92 5.23
CA SER A 24 -4.07 1.66 4.58
C SER A 24 -3.62 1.87 3.14
N ALA A 25 -4.25 2.79 2.42
CA ALA A 25 -3.92 3.14 1.04
C ALA A 25 -2.63 3.97 0.95
N VAL A 26 -2.49 4.98 1.81
CA VAL A 26 -1.29 5.83 1.86
C VAL A 26 -0.13 5.09 2.51
N GLY A 27 0.75 4.54 1.71
CA GLY A 27 1.88 3.73 2.15
C GLY A 27 3.20 4.07 1.46
N LEU A 28 4.15 3.14 1.59
CA LEU A 28 5.44 3.26 0.94
C LEU A 28 5.32 3.38 -0.59
N GLY A 29 4.26 2.80 -1.18
CA GLY A 29 3.98 2.88 -2.60
C GLY A 29 3.79 4.30 -3.12
N ASN A 30 3.14 5.18 -2.35
CA ASN A 30 2.93 6.58 -2.72
C ASN A 30 4.22 7.40 -2.64
N ILE A 31 5.10 7.07 -1.68
CA ILE A 31 6.25 7.92 -1.37
C ILE A 31 7.47 7.57 -2.23
N TRP A 32 7.71 6.29 -2.54
CA TRP A 32 8.88 5.96 -3.35
C TRP A 32 8.54 5.43 -4.75
N ARG A 33 7.55 4.49 -4.85
CA ARG A 33 7.24 3.82 -6.11
C ARG A 33 6.56 4.76 -7.10
N PHE A 34 5.59 5.53 -6.63
CA PHE A 34 4.86 6.48 -7.48
C PHE A 34 5.77 7.55 -8.10
N PRO A 35 6.62 8.30 -7.35
CA PRO A 35 7.52 9.30 -7.94
C PRO A 35 8.49 8.70 -8.95
N TYR A 36 9.04 7.51 -8.64
CA TYR A 36 9.91 6.79 -9.56
C TYR A 36 9.21 6.44 -10.87
N LEU A 37 8.03 5.83 -10.79
CA LEU A 37 7.27 5.44 -11.98
C LEU A 37 6.81 6.67 -12.77
N ALA A 38 6.37 7.73 -12.10
CA ALA A 38 6.00 8.97 -12.76
C ALA A 38 7.20 9.57 -13.53
N ALA A 39 8.37 9.61 -12.92
CA ALA A 39 9.56 10.13 -13.61
C ALA A 39 10.01 9.24 -14.78
N LYS A 40 9.97 7.92 -14.61
CA LYS A 40 10.39 6.97 -15.66
C LYS A 40 9.43 6.91 -16.85
N TYR A 41 8.13 7.03 -16.59
CA TYR A 41 7.08 6.78 -17.61
C TYR A 41 6.33 8.05 -18.04
N GLY A 42 6.99 9.20 -18.03
CA GLY A 42 6.58 10.40 -18.74
C GLY A 42 6.03 11.56 -17.91
N GLY A 43 6.26 11.56 -16.59
CA GLY A 43 5.90 12.69 -15.73
C GLY A 43 4.40 12.97 -15.72
N GLY A 44 4.01 14.14 -16.22
CA GLY A 44 2.61 14.58 -16.21
C GLY A 44 1.64 13.70 -16.99
N ILE A 45 2.11 12.99 -18.04
CA ILE A 45 1.24 12.05 -18.77
C ILE A 45 0.99 10.79 -17.93
N PHE A 46 1.99 10.32 -17.16
CA PHE A 46 1.80 9.25 -16.19
C PHE A 46 0.79 9.66 -15.11
N LEU A 47 0.92 10.86 -14.55
CA LEU A 47 -0.01 11.39 -13.57
C LEU A 47 -1.44 11.45 -14.12
N LEU A 48 -1.63 11.93 -15.35
CA LEU A 48 -2.95 11.99 -15.98
C LEU A 48 -3.58 10.60 -16.11
N VAL A 49 -2.81 9.62 -16.62
CA VAL A 49 -3.28 8.22 -16.74
C VAL A 49 -3.61 7.64 -15.37
N TYR A 50 -2.74 7.88 -14.37
CA TYR A 50 -2.98 7.44 -13.00
C TYR A 50 -4.28 7.99 -12.42
N LEU A 51 -4.55 9.29 -12.59
CA LEU A 51 -5.79 9.93 -12.13
C LEU A 51 -7.03 9.34 -12.80
N LEU A 52 -6.98 9.09 -14.11
CA LEU A 52 -8.09 8.46 -14.83
C LEU A 52 -8.36 7.04 -14.31
N LEU A 53 -7.31 6.25 -14.08
CA LEU A 53 -7.45 4.90 -13.53
C LEU A 53 -7.95 4.92 -12.09
N MET A 54 -7.50 5.89 -11.28
CA MET A 54 -7.97 6.06 -9.90
C MET A 54 -9.48 6.30 -9.86
N LEU A 55 -9.99 7.23 -10.67
CA LEU A 55 -11.39 7.60 -10.73
C LEU A 55 -12.30 6.53 -11.35
N THR A 56 -11.75 5.54 -12.02
CA THR A 56 -12.49 4.49 -12.70
C THR A 56 -12.26 3.12 -12.08
N PHE A 57 -11.10 2.53 -12.29
CA PHE A 57 -10.77 1.20 -11.80
C PHE A 57 -10.63 1.19 -10.27
N GLY A 58 -9.84 2.11 -9.70
CA GLY A 58 -9.60 2.20 -8.25
C GLY A 58 -10.91 2.36 -7.49
N TYR A 59 -11.71 3.35 -7.90
CA TYR A 59 -13.06 3.56 -7.36
C TYR A 59 -13.91 2.28 -7.37
N THR A 60 -13.95 1.61 -8.52
CA THR A 60 -14.77 0.42 -8.71
C THR A 60 -14.37 -0.71 -7.76
N MET A 61 -13.10 -0.97 -7.61
CA MET A 61 -12.61 -2.04 -6.75
C MET A 61 -12.78 -1.73 -5.26
N ILE A 62 -12.56 -0.48 -4.83
CA ILE A 62 -12.82 -0.07 -3.43
C ILE A 62 -14.30 -0.23 -3.09
N ILE A 63 -15.21 0.21 -3.98
CA ILE A 63 -16.66 0.01 -3.80
C ILE A 63 -17.00 -1.47 -3.68
N ALA A 64 -16.51 -2.30 -4.59
CA ALA A 64 -16.81 -3.74 -4.61
C ALA A 64 -16.38 -4.43 -3.31
N GLU A 65 -15.13 -4.27 -2.91
CA GLU A 65 -14.58 -4.94 -1.74
C GLU A 65 -15.20 -4.42 -0.43
N SER A 66 -15.38 -3.10 -0.30
CA SER A 66 -16.02 -2.50 0.87
C SER A 66 -17.48 -2.93 0.99
N ALA A 67 -18.22 -3.01 -0.11
CA ALA A 67 -19.60 -3.50 -0.12
C ALA A 67 -19.68 -4.97 0.28
N ILE A 68 -18.82 -5.84 -0.28
CA ILE A 68 -18.74 -7.26 0.09
C ILE A 68 -18.48 -7.40 1.59
N GLY A 69 -17.53 -6.66 2.13
CA GLY A 69 -17.23 -6.66 3.56
C GLY A 69 -18.43 -6.22 4.41
N ARG A 70 -19.10 -5.12 4.03
CA ARG A 70 -20.24 -4.57 4.78
C ARG A 70 -21.47 -5.48 4.72
N MET A 71 -21.76 -6.10 3.55
CA MET A 71 -22.85 -7.05 3.39
C MET A 71 -22.70 -8.27 4.28
N THR A 72 -21.51 -8.82 4.34
CA THR A 72 -21.25 -10.12 4.97
C THR A 72 -20.86 -10.02 6.43
N ARG A 73 -20.29 -8.89 6.85
CA ARG A 73 -19.76 -8.70 8.22
C ARG A 73 -18.70 -9.74 8.60
N LYS A 74 -17.90 -10.18 7.61
CA LYS A 74 -16.88 -11.22 7.78
C LYS A 74 -15.56 -10.79 7.17
N SER A 75 -14.49 -11.47 7.56
CA SER A 75 -13.19 -11.43 6.90
C SER A 75 -13.26 -12.04 5.48
N PRO A 76 -12.24 -11.87 4.65
CA PRO A 76 -12.30 -12.29 3.24
C PRO A 76 -12.79 -13.72 3.01
N VAL A 77 -12.29 -14.70 3.77
CA VAL A 77 -12.69 -16.11 3.60
C VAL A 77 -14.19 -16.30 3.87
N GLY A 78 -14.64 -15.81 5.02
CA GLY A 78 -16.05 -15.90 5.40
C GLY A 78 -16.96 -15.05 4.51
N ALA A 79 -16.46 -13.95 3.94
CA ALA A 79 -17.19 -13.10 3.01
C ALA A 79 -17.48 -13.82 1.70
N TYR A 80 -16.49 -14.48 1.12
CA TYR A 80 -16.69 -15.30 -0.09
C TYR A 80 -17.57 -16.52 0.18
N ALA A 81 -17.34 -17.23 1.29
CA ALA A 81 -18.15 -18.39 1.68
C ALA A 81 -19.62 -18.07 1.99
N HIS A 82 -19.95 -16.79 2.21
CA HIS A 82 -21.33 -16.32 2.36
C HIS A 82 -22.16 -16.51 1.08
N PHE A 83 -21.54 -16.35 -0.09
CA PHE A 83 -22.21 -16.39 -1.39
C PHE A 83 -22.18 -17.77 -2.05
N GLY A 84 -21.33 -18.69 -1.59
CA GLY A 84 -21.27 -20.05 -2.12
C GLY A 84 -20.38 -20.98 -1.29
N LYS A 85 -20.67 -22.29 -1.35
CA LYS A 85 -19.94 -23.32 -0.59
C LYS A 85 -18.89 -24.06 -1.40
N ASP A 86 -18.85 -23.86 -2.70
CA ASP A 86 -17.94 -24.53 -3.60
C ASP A 86 -16.49 -24.15 -3.33
N TRP A 87 -15.57 -25.01 -3.77
CA TRP A 87 -14.14 -24.78 -3.57
C TRP A 87 -13.63 -23.46 -4.15
N MET A 88 -14.20 -22.98 -5.27
CA MET A 88 -13.81 -21.71 -5.90
C MET A 88 -14.06 -20.50 -4.99
N PHE A 89 -15.19 -20.46 -4.25
CA PHE A 89 -15.46 -19.40 -3.28
C PHE A 89 -14.43 -19.45 -2.15
N LYS A 90 -14.15 -20.65 -1.63
CA LYS A 90 -13.14 -20.82 -0.59
C LYS A 90 -11.77 -20.38 -1.08
N ALA A 91 -11.35 -20.78 -2.28
CA ALA A 91 -10.08 -20.38 -2.88
C ALA A 91 -9.98 -18.86 -3.07
N GLY A 92 -11.02 -18.19 -3.61
CA GLY A 92 -11.07 -16.73 -3.75
C GLY A 92 -10.96 -16.00 -2.42
N GLY A 93 -11.62 -16.49 -1.38
CA GLY A 93 -11.53 -15.95 -0.03
C GLY A 93 -10.14 -16.16 0.59
N TRP A 94 -9.58 -17.36 0.47
CA TRP A 94 -8.27 -17.67 1.04
C TRP A 94 -7.13 -16.92 0.35
N ILE A 95 -7.17 -16.75 -0.97
CA ILE A 95 -6.13 -15.99 -1.66
C ILE A 95 -6.10 -14.52 -1.16
N ASN A 96 -7.27 -13.87 -1.01
CA ASN A 96 -7.38 -12.54 -0.41
C ASN A 96 -6.90 -12.49 1.04
N ALA A 97 -7.05 -13.58 1.81
CA ALA A 97 -6.64 -13.64 3.21
C ALA A 97 -5.14 -13.94 3.40
N ILE A 98 -4.54 -14.74 2.51
CA ILE A 98 -3.13 -15.13 2.58
C ILE A 98 -2.21 -13.96 2.17
N ILE A 99 -2.64 -13.14 1.22
CA ILE A 99 -1.85 -12.01 0.72
C ILE A 99 -1.34 -11.12 1.86
N PRO A 100 -2.18 -10.56 2.74
CA PRO A 100 -1.68 -9.70 3.83
C PRO A 100 -0.81 -10.46 4.83
N ILE A 101 -1.02 -11.76 5.03
CA ILE A 101 -0.19 -12.62 5.89
C ILE A 101 1.23 -12.74 5.33
N LEU A 102 1.39 -12.75 4.01
CA LEU A 102 2.69 -12.82 3.35
C LEU A 102 3.34 -11.44 3.19
N ILE A 103 2.55 -10.37 3.00
CA ILE A 103 3.06 -9.02 2.81
C ILE A 103 3.59 -8.44 4.12
N VAL A 104 2.84 -8.53 5.22
CA VAL A 104 3.18 -7.83 6.45
C VAL A 104 4.57 -8.18 7.02
N PRO A 105 5.09 -9.42 6.89
CA PRO A 105 6.45 -9.75 7.31
C PRO A 105 7.53 -8.95 6.58
N TYR A 106 7.60 -9.04 5.24
CA TYR A 106 8.63 -8.32 4.48
C TYR A 106 8.42 -6.81 4.45
N TYR A 107 7.17 -6.35 4.50
CA TYR A 107 6.84 -4.93 4.62
C TYR A 107 7.35 -4.34 5.94
N SER A 108 7.30 -5.12 7.02
CA SER A 108 7.84 -4.72 8.33
C SER A 108 9.37 -4.67 8.36
N VAL A 109 10.06 -5.44 7.51
CA VAL A 109 11.51 -5.29 7.33
C VAL A 109 11.84 -3.91 6.77
N ILE A 110 11.12 -3.49 5.72
CA ILE A 110 11.28 -2.16 5.13
C ILE A 110 10.89 -1.06 6.14
N GLY A 111 9.83 -1.28 6.92
CA GLY A 111 9.47 -0.40 8.03
C GLY A 111 10.59 -0.28 9.08
N GLY A 112 11.30 -1.35 9.36
CA GLY A 112 12.49 -1.36 10.21
C GLY A 112 13.64 -0.51 9.63
N TRP A 113 13.88 -0.58 8.31
CA TRP A 113 14.86 0.30 7.64
C TRP A 113 14.48 1.77 7.80
N VAL A 114 13.20 2.10 7.68
CA VAL A 114 12.70 3.47 7.91
C VAL A 114 12.95 3.91 9.35
N CYS A 115 12.70 3.05 10.35
CA CYS A 115 13.02 3.34 11.75
C CYS A 115 14.51 3.63 11.96
N LYS A 116 15.41 2.82 11.37
CA LYS A 116 16.86 3.04 11.46
C LYS A 116 17.25 4.39 10.87
N TYR A 117 16.71 4.75 9.72
CA TYR A 117 17.02 6.03 9.07
C TYR A 117 16.47 7.22 9.86
N LEU A 118 15.22 7.14 10.34
CA LEU A 118 14.67 8.18 11.21
C LEU A 118 15.54 8.40 12.45
N PHE A 119 15.93 7.31 13.11
CA PHE A 119 16.78 7.35 14.29
C PHE A 119 18.17 7.94 13.98
N GLY A 120 18.80 7.54 12.86
CA GLY A 120 20.09 8.07 12.41
C GLY A 120 20.05 9.59 12.16
N TYR A 121 18.99 10.11 11.51
CA TYR A 121 18.82 11.55 11.35
C TYR A 121 18.64 12.29 12.68
N ILE A 122 17.90 11.70 13.63
CA ILE A 122 17.76 12.25 14.99
C ILE A 122 19.12 12.31 15.70
N GLN A 123 19.97 11.29 15.52
CA GLN A 123 21.33 11.26 16.06
C GLN A 123 22.32 12.19 15.33
N GLY A 124 21.96 12.68 14.14
CA GLY A 124 22.83 13.59 13.36
C GLY A 124 23.78 12.87 12.39
N GLU A 125 23.53 11.61 12.03
CA GLU A 125 24.33 10.82 11.09
C GLU A 125 24.13 11.22 9.62
N THR A 126 23.76 12.49 9.33
CA THR A 126 23.33 12.97 8.00
C THR A 126 24.37 12.69 6.91
N GLU A 127 25.65 13.00 7.18
CA GLU A 127 26.73 12.80 6.21
C GLU A 127 27.03 11.32 5.96
N ALA A 128 27.04 10.52 7.02
CA ALA A 128 27.27 9.07 6.90
C ALA A 128 26.15 8.41 6.06
N MET A 129 24.90 8.81 6.30
CA MET A 129 23.73 8.27 5.60
C MET A 129 23.65 8.68 4.13
N ALA A 130 24.38 9.72 3.72
CA ALA A 130 24.49 10.15 2.33
C ALA A 130 25.41 9.26 1.49
N THR A 131 26.19 8.37 2.09
CA THR A 131 27.03 7.42 1.36
C THR A 131 26.20 6.22 0.88
N ALA A 132 26.52 5.66 -0.29
CA ALA A 132 25.81 4.49 -0.80
C ALA A 132 26.12 3.23 0.01
N GLU A 133 27.29 3.18 0.61
CA GLU A 133 27.82 2.11 1.45
C GLU A 133 27.02 1.96 2.73
N TYR A 134 26.54 3.06 3.32
CA TYR A 134 25.78 3.04 4.57
C TYR A 134 24.55 2.13 4.50
N PHE A 135 23.78 2.24 3.40
CA PHE A 135 22.60 1.38 3.22
C PHE A 135 22.99 -0.07 2.95
N THR A 136 23.97 -0.31 2.07
CA THR A 136 24.39 -1.68 1.72
C THR A 136 25.03 -2.40 2.91
N GLU A 137 25.84 -1.72 3.72
CA GLU A 137 26.38 -2.26 4.97
C GLU A 137 25.29 -2.55 6.00
N PHE A 138 24.29 -1.67 6.11
CA PHE A 138 23.17 -1.87 7.02
C PHE A 138 22.36 -3.10 6.65
N ILE A 139 21.90 -3.24 5.40
CA ILE A 139 21.10 -4.39 4.98
C ILE A 139 21.91 -5.69 4.90
N GLY A 140 23.23 -5.59 4.74
CA GLY A 140 24.17 -6.71 4.81
C GLY A 140 24.41 -7.22 6.24
N ASN A 141 24.15 -6.38 7.25
CA ASN A 141 24.32 -6.74 8.66
C ASN A 141 23.04 -7.34 9.23
N GLY A 142 22.96 -8.68 9.28
CA GLY A 142 21.78 -9.40 9.72
C GLY A 142 21.30 -9.00 11.12
N VAL A 143 22.20 -8.77 12.07
CA VAL A 143 21.83 -8.42 13.46
C VAL A 143 21.17 -7.05 13.53
N LYS A 144 21.75 -6.04 12.83
CA LYS A 144 21.17 -4.68 12.81
C LYS A 144 19.83 -4.66 12.09
N THR A 145 19.72 -5.37 10.97
CA THR A 145 18.48 -5.43 10.19
C THR A 145 17.37 -6.11 10.98
N GLU A 146 17.68 -7.25 11.62
CA GLU A 146 16.74 -7.98 12.46
C GLU A 146 16.26 -7.15 13.65
N PHE A 147 17.16 -6.43 14.32
CA PHE A 147 16.81 -5.56 15.45
C PHE A 147 15.77 -4.50 15.08
N TRP A 148 15.97 -3.77 13.98
CA TRP A 148 15.03 -2.74 13.53
C TRP A 148 13.73 -3.31 12.99
N PHE A 149 13.79 -4.46 12.32
CA PHE A 149 12.61 -5.21 11.89
C PHE A 149 11.73 -5.60 13.09
N LEU A 150 12.33 -6.14 14.16
CA LEU A 150 11.60 -6.51 15.36
C LEU A 150 10.96 -5.30 16.05
N ILE A 151 11.67 -4.17 16.14
CA ILE A 151 11.12 -2.92 16.71
C ILE A 151 9.84 -2.53 15.94
N PHE A 152 9.92 -2.45 14.61
CA PHE A 152 8.75 -2.06 13.81
C PHE A 152 7.61 -3.08 13.93
N THR A 153 7.91 -4.37 13.89
CA THR A 153 6.94 -5.46 14.07
C THR A 153 6.21 -5.35 15.40
N LEU A 154 6.94 -5.12 16.49
CA LEU A 154 6.33 -4.95 17.82
C LEU A 154 5.44 -3.71 17.90
N LEU A 155 5.82 -2.61 17.26
CA LEU A 155 4.97 -1.41 17.18
C LEU A 155 3.65 -1.69 16.45
N VAL A 156 3.70 -2.36 15.30
CA VAL A 156 2.51 -2.76 14.55
C VAL A 156 1.58 -3.63 15.41
N LEU A 157 2.13 -4.67 16.02
CA LEU A 157 1.35 -5.65 16.78
C LEU A 157 0.83 -5.09 18.10
N TRP A 158 1.53 -4.12 18.70
CA TRP A 158 1.02 -3.39 19.86
C TRP A 158 -0.27 -2.64 19.52
N VAL A 159 -0.32 -1.95 18.38
CA VAL A 159 -1.55 -1.27 17.91
C VAL A 159 -2.66 -2.28 17.63
N ILE A 160 -2.34 -3.40 16.97
CA ILE A 160 -3.30 -4.48 16.69
C ILE A 160 -3.87 -5.05 17.99
N PHE A 161 -3.03 -5.26 18.99
CA PHE A 161 -3.46 -5.80 20.29
C PHE A 161 -4.48 -4.90 21.00
N MET A 162 -4.35 -3.57 20.85
CA MET A 162 -5.31 -2.60 21.40
C MET A 162 -6.70 -2.63 20.73
N GLY A 163 -6.83 -3.27 19.57
CA GLY A 163 -8.11 -3.42 18.85
C GLY A 163 -8.39 -2.36 17.80
N VAL A 164 -9.58 -2.42 17.21
CA VAL A 164 -9.96 -1.53 16.10
C VAL A 164 -10.17 -0.10 16.58
N GLU A 165 -11.03 0.10 17.57
CA GLU A 165 -11.40 1.44 18.06
C GLU A 165 -10.26 2.13 18.82
N ASN A 166 -9.64 1.43 19.80
CA ASN A 166 -8.60 1.99 20.66
C ASN A 166 -7.19 1.94 20.07
N GLY A 167 -6.94 1.09 19.09
CA GLY A 167 -5.66 0.96 18.37
C GLY A 167 -5.74 1.61 17.01
N ILE A 168 -6.29 0.91 16.03
CA ILE A 168 -6.23 1.29 14.62
C ILE A 168 -6.83 2.67 14.36
N GLU A 169 -8.07 2.91 14.83
CA GLU A 169 -8.79 4.17 14.62
C GLU A 169 -8.07 5.34 15.26
N LYS A 170 -7.66 5.22 16.53
CA LYS A 170 -6.95 6.31 17.24
C LYS A 170 -5.61 6.64 16.61
N VAL A 171 -4.83 5.60 16.26
CA VAL A 171 -3.53 5.77 15.63
C VAL A 171 -3.68 6.44 14.27
N SER A 172 -4.60 5.96 13.43
CA SER A 172 -4.84 6.55 12.10
C SER A 172 -5.36 7.99 12.20
N THR A 173 -6.27 8.27 13.14
CA THR A 173 -6.82 9.62 13.36
C THR A 173 -5.75 10.61 13.78
N PHE A 174 -4.74 10.16 14.54
CA PHE A 174 -3.61 11.00 14.95
C PHE A 174 -2.55 11.14 13.85
N MET A 175 -2.16 10.02 13.22
CA MET A 175 -1.02 10.00 12.30
C MET A 175 -1.33 10.59 10.93
N MET A 176 -2.54 10.38 10.40
CA MET A 176 -2.88 10.82 9.04
C MET A 176 -2.85 12.35 8.85
N PRO A 177 -3.42 13.18 9.74
CA PRO A 177 -3.26 14.63 9.62
C PRO A 177 -1.81 15.11 9.68
N ILE A 178 -1.00 14.51 10.56
CA ILE A 178 0.42 14.85 10.67
C ILE A 178 1.16 14.47 9.38
N LEU A 179 0.88 13.30 8.82
CA LEU A 179 1.44 12.84 7.56
C LEU A 179 1.13 13.83 6.42
N VAL A 180 -0.11 14.30 6.31
CA VAL A 180 -0.52 15.30 5.31
C VAL A 180 0.24 16.61 5.50
N ILE A 181 0.33 17.11 6.74
CA ILE A 181 1.08 18.34 7.05
C ILE A 181 2.55 18.19 6.67
N LEU A 182 3.20 17.08 7.04
CA LEU A 182 4.58 16.79 6.66
C LEU A 182 4.78 16.74 5.15
N ALA A 183 3.86 16.07 4.42
CA ALA A 183 3.91 15.99 2.96
C ALA A 183 3.80 17.38 2.32
N ILE A 184 2.91 18.24 2.82
CA ILE A 184 2.75 19.62 2.34
C ILE A 184 4.03 20.44 2.60
N LEU A 185 4.56 20.42 3.83
CA LEU A 185 5.75 21.17 4.21
C LEU A 185 6.97 20.78 3.37
N LEU A 186 7.19 19.46 3.19
CA LEU A 186 8.29 18.94 2.40
C LEU A 186 8.13 19.25 0.91
N SER A 187 6.91 19.18 0.38
CA SER A 187 6.62 19.55 -1.01
C SER A 187 6.89 21.05 -1.26
N ILE A 188 6.40 21.94 -0.37
CA ILE A 188 6.67 23.37 -0.46
C ILE A 188 8.18 23.62 -0.40
N TYR A 189 8.89 22.98 0.52
CA TYR A 189 10.34 23.10 0.62
C TYR A 189 11.04 22.66 -0.68
N ALA A 190 10.65 21.54 -1.28
CA ALA A 190 11.26 21.02 -2.50
C ALA A 190 11.02 21.95 -3.71
N ILE A 191 9.78 22.41 -3.91
CA ILE A 191 9.42 23.26 -5.07
C ILE A 191 10.01 24.67 -4.99
N THR A 192 10.36 25.17 -3.79
CA THR A 192 10.99 26.50 -3.61
C THR A 192 12.50 26.50 -3.86
N ARG A 193 13.11 25.35 -4.13
CA ARG A 193 14.55 25.30 -4.46
C ARG A 193 14.83 25.87 -5.84
N LYS A 194 15.98 26.56 -5.97
CA LYS A 194 16.42 27.12 -7.26
C LYS A 194 16.59 25.98 -8.28
N GLY A 195 15.93 26.07 -9.43
CA GLY A 195 15.94 25.03 -10.45
C GLY A 195 14.83 23.97 -10.33
N ALA A 196 14.06 23.93 -9.24
CA ALA A 196 12.99 22.95 -9.01
C ALA A 196 11.84 23.04 -10.02
N PHE A 197 11.62 24.22 -10.62
CA PHE A 197 10.50 24.46 -11.54
C PHE A 197 10.50 23.51 -12.76
N ALA A 198 11.67 23.13 -13.26
CA ALA A 198 11.78 22.16 -14.36
C ALA A 198 11.17 20.79 -13.97
N GLY A 199 11.45 20.31 -12.74
CA GLY A 199 10.88 19.09 -12.20
C GLY A 199 9.38 19.19 -11.94
N VAL A 200 8.91 20.33 -11.41
CA VAL A 200 7.47 20.61 -11.23
C VAL A 200 6.73 20.57 -12.57
N LYS A 201 7.27 21.28 -13.59
CA LYS A 201 6.70 21.28 -14.94
C LYS A 201 6.69 19.88 -15.54
N TYR A 202 7.77 19.13 -15.43
CA TYR A 202 7.86 17.75 -15.91
C TYR A 202 6.80 16.86 -15.28
N PHE A 203 6.57 16.98 -13.98
CA PHE A 203 5.65 16.15 -13.24
C PHE A 203 4.16 16.52 -13.43
N LEU A 204 3.85 17.83 -13.51
CA LEU A 204 2.45 18.28 -13.55
C LEU A 204 1.91 18.49 -14.97
N VAL A 205 2.77 18.80 -15.96
CA VAL A 205 2.32 19.12 -17.31
C VAL A 205 2.36 17.88 -18.20
N PRO A 206 1.18 17.37 -18.64
CA PRO A 206 1.13 16.22 -19.53
C PRO A 206 1.83 16.50 -20.86
N ASN A 207 2.74 15.63 -21.26
CA ASN A 207 3.37 15.70 -22.58
C ASN A 207 3.12 14.38 -23.33
N ILE A 208 2.28 14.44 -24.36
CA ILE A 208 1.89 13.27 -25.17
C ILE A 208 3.11 12.60 -25.83
N LYS A 209 4.18 13.35 -26.12
CA LYS A 209 5.41 12.78 -26.69
C LYS A 209 6.09 11.78 -25.77
N ASN A 210 5.85 11.89 -24.46
CA ASN A 210 6.38 10.97 -23.45
C ASN A 210 5.44 9.79 -23.18
N PHE A 211 4.31 9.70 -23.88
CA PHE A 211 3.37 8.59 -23.70
C PHE A 211 3.93 7.30 -24.29
N SER A 212 3.74 6.22 -23.55
CA SER A 212 3.99 4.85 -24.01
C SER A 212 2.92 3.91 -23.46
N TRP A 213 2.73 2.75 -24.04
CA TRP A 213 1.86 1.72 -23.45
C TRP A 213 2.33 1.30 -22.06
N MET A 214 3.63 1.38 -21.80
CA MET A 214 4.20 1.14 -20.47
C MET A 214 3.77 2.19 -19.45
N THR A 215 3.45 3.43 -19.85
CA THR A 215 2.85 4.44 -18.98
C THR A 215 1.52 3.93 -18.40
N VAL A 216 0.67 3.33 -19.24
CA VAL A 216 -0.63 2.78 -18.81
C VAL A 216 -0.44 1.57 -17.89
N VAL A 217 0.37 0.60 -18.31
CA VAL A 217 0.63 -0.63 -17.52
C VAL A 217 1.23 -0.30 -16.16
N SER A 218 2.21 0.61 -16.13
CA SER A 218 2.87 1.01 -14.88
C SER A 218 1.94 1.81 -13.97
N ALA A 219 1.10 2.70 -14.54
CA ALA A 219 0.11 3.45 -13.75
C ALA A 219 -0.97 2.52 -13.18
N MET A 220 -1.43 1.50 -13.94
CA MET A 220 -2.34 0.47 -13.43
C MET A 220 -1.72 -0.30 -12.26
N GLY A 221 -0.49 -0.79 -12.44
CA GLY A 221 0.21 -1.53 -11.39
C GLY A 221 0.46 -0.68 -10.14
N GLN A 222 0.76 0.60 -10.30
CA GLN A 222 0.93 1.53 -9.18
C GLN A 222 -0.38 1.75 -8.43
N MET A 223 -1.46 2.05 -9.12
CA MET A 223 -2.78 2.29 -8.54
C MET A 223 -3.29 1.04 -7.79
N PHE A 224 -3.11 -0.13 -8.39
CA PHE A 224 -3.50 -1.40 -7.81
C PHE A 224 -2.82 -1.67 -6.47
N TYR A 225 -1.51 -1.41 -6.41
CA TYR A 225 -0.71 -1.53 -5.20
C TYR A 225 -1.07 -0.46 -4.15
N SER A 226 -1.20 0.80 -4.58
CA SER A 226 -1.44 1.95 -3.71
C SER A 226 -2.75 1.84 -2.93
N LEU A 227 -3.85 1.45 -3.59
CA LEU A 227 -5.18 1.41 -2.98
C LEU A 227 -5.46 0.20 -2.09
N SER A 228 -4.47 -0.65 -1.82
CA SER A 228 -4.65 -1.89 -1.05
C SER A 228 -5.74 -2.82 -1.61
N ILE A 229 -5.95 -2.80 -2.93
CA ILE A 229 -6.94 -3.63 -3.62
C ILE A 229 -6.49 -5.09 -3.61
N ALA A 230 -7.42 -6.00 -3.42
CA ALA A 230 -7.21 -7.46 -3.41
C ALA A 230 -6.23 -7.96 -2.33
N MET A 231 -6.08 -7.19 -1.26
CA MET A 231 -5.31 -7.58 -0.07
C MET A 231 -6.22 -8.00 1.10
N GLY A 232 -7.53 -8.15 0.87
CA GLY A 232 -8.50 -8.46 1.92
C GLY A 232 -8.73 -7.32 2.92
N ILE A 233 -7.96 -6.22 2.86
CA ILE A 233 -8.04 -5.08 3.79
C ILE A 233 -9.38 -4.37 3.63
N LEU A 234 -9.78 -4.03 2.41
CA LEU A 234 -11.03 -3.30 2.14
C LEU A 234 -12.27 -4.14 2.50
N ILE A 235 -12.22 -5.46 2.31
CA ILE A 235 -13.26 -6.38 2.77
C ILE A 235 -13.31 -6.38 4.30
N THR A 236 -12.16 -6.49 4.97
CA THR A 236 -12.07 -6.48 6.44
C THR A 236 -12.60 -5.17 7.02
N PHE A 237 -12.11 -4.02 6.54
CA PHE A 237 -12.55 -2.70 7.00
C PHE A 237 -14.02 -2.43 6.65
N GLY A 238 -14.46 -2.84 5.46
CA GLY A 238 -15.88 -2.81 5.08
C GLY A 238 -16.75 -3.59 6.06
N SER A 239 -16.26 -4.74 6.57
CA SER A 239 -16.98 -5.55 7.58
C SER A 239 -17.14 -4.83 8.93
N TYR A 240 -16.29 -3.86 9.25
CA TYR A 240 -16.35 -3.02 10.46
C TYR A 240 -17.16 -1.73 10.24
N MET A 241 -17.47 -1.39 8.98
CA MET A 241 -18.19 -0.18 8.62
C MET A 241 -19.61 -0.18 9.18
N LYS A 242 -20.06 0.91 9.78
CA LYS A 242 -21.44 1.06 10.23
C LYS A 242 -22.40 1.09 9.04
N SER A 243 -23.64 0.61 9.25
CA SER A 243 -24.64 0.52 8.18
C SER A 243 -25.21 1.88 7.70
N ASP A 244 -24.98 2.94 8.47
CA ASP A 244 -25.41 4.31 8.19
C ASP A 244 -24.38 5.13 7.42
N LEU A 245 -23.17 4.59 7.23
CA LEU A 245 -22.12 5.26 6.46
C LEU A 245 -22.29 5.00 4.96
N SER A 246 -22.13 6.04 4.15
CA SER A 246 -22.11 5.92 2.70
C SER A 246 -20.77 5.29 2.25
N ILE A 247 -20.86 4.16 1.50
CA ILE A 247 -19.67 3.53 0.91
C ILE A 247 -19.07 4.46 -0.15
N GLU A 248 -19.90 5.02 -1.04
CA GLU A 248 -19.41 5.87 -2.13
C GLU A 248 -18.67 7.10 -1.61
N GLU A 249 -19.24 7.78 -0.61
CA GLU A 249 -18.61 8.96 -0.04
C GLU A 249 -17.31 8.62 0.67
N SER A 250 -17.27 7.50 1.40
CA SER A 250 -16.06 7.01 2.05
C SER A 250 -14.98 6.63 1.04
N THR A 251 -15.37 5.97 -0.06
CA THR A 251 -14.47 5.63 -1.17
C THR A 251 -13.88 6.88 -1.81
N SER A 252 -14.70 7.90 -2.08
CA SER A 252 -14.22 9.17 -2.64
C SER A 252 -13.20 9.87 -1.73
N HIS A 253 -13.38 9.80 -0.41
CA HIS A 253 -12.39 10.33 0.51
C HIS A 253 -11.06 9.55 0.46
N VAL A 254 -11.11 8.22 0.39
CA VAL A 254 -9.89 7.40 0.24
C VAL A 254 -9.17 7.73 -1.06
N GLU A 255 -9.89 7.85 -2.19
CA GLU A 255 -9.33 8.27 -3.48
C GLU A 255 -8.62 9.63 -3.38
N VAL A 256 -9.26 10.61 -2.75
CA VAL A 256 -8.70 11.96 -2.58
C VAL A 256 -7.45 11.94 -1.72
N PHE A 257 -7.48 11.24 -0.59
CA PHE A 257 -6.30 11.14 0.30
C PHE A 257 -5.13 10.44 -0.38
N ASP A 258 -5.35 9.28 -1.01
CA ASP A 258 -4.30 8.54 -1.70
C ASP A 258 -3.68 9.37 -2.83
N THR A 259 -4.54 9.95 -3.68
CA THR A 259 -4.11 10.80 -4.81
C THR A 259 -3.36 12.04 -4.33
N ALA A 260 -3.86 12.73 -3.30
CA ALA A 260 -3.22 13.93 -2.77
C ALA A 260 -1.81 13.61 -2.24
N ILE A 261 -1.65 12.52 -1.49
CA ILE A 261 -0.33 12.13 -0.99
C ILE A 261 0.60 11.67 -2.12
N ALA A 262 0.09 10.93 -3.12
CA ALA A 262 0.89 10.55 -4.28
C ALA A 262 1.39 11.79 -5.06
N VAL A 263 0.52 12.80 -5.28
CA VAL A 263 0.90 14.05 -5.93
C VAL A 263 1.89 14.85 -5.07
N LEU A 264 1.66 14.97 -3.76
CA LEU A 264 2.59 15.63 -2.86
C LEU A 264 3.95 14.93 -2.82
N ALA A 265 3.99 13.60 -2.80
CA ALA A 265 5.22 12.82 -2.87
C ALA A 265 5.96 13.05 -4.20
N GLY A 266 5.23 13.10 -5.32
CA GLY A 266 5.77 13.48 -6.61
C GLY A 266 6.39 14.90 -6.61
N LEU A 267 5.68 15.89 -6.04
CA LEU A 267 6.16 17.26 -5.88
C LEU A 267 7.32 17.41 -4.90
N MET A 268 7.42 16.54 -3.92
CA MET A 268 8.53 16.50 -2.97
C MET A 268 9.80 15.89 -3.60
N ILE A 269 9.67 14.79 -4.30
CA ILE A 269 10.80 13.97 -4.75
C ILE A 269 11.30 14.39 -6.14
N ILE A 270 10.42 14.52 -7.13
CA ILE A 270 10.84 14.79 -8.51
C ILE A 270 11.57 16.13 -8.65
N PRO A 271 11.04 17.27 -8.14
CA PRO A 271 11.77 18.52 -8.19
C PRO A 271 13.12 18.50 -7.43
N ALA A 272 13.17 17.82 -6.27
CA ALA A 272 14.41 17.68 -5.50
C ALA A 272 15.49 16.91 -6.29
N VAL A 273 15.11 15.82 -6.96
CA VAL A 273 16.03 15.07 -7.83
C VAL A 273 16.45 15.89 -9.05
N PHE A 274 15.55 16.63 -9.69
CA PHE A 274 15.88 17.50 -10.83
C PHE A 274 16.90 18.58 -10.45
N VAL A 275 16.77 19.17 -9.26
CA VAL A 275 17.76 20.13 -8.75
C VAL A 275 19.12 19.46 -8.55
N PHE A 276 19.14 18.28 -7.94
CA PHE A 276 20.36 17.54 -7.63
C PHE A 276 21.05 16.99 -8.90
N SER A 277 20.28 16.56 -9.90
CA SER A 277 20.77 15.90 -11.14
C SER A 277 20.94 16.87 -12.31
N ASN A 278 20.80 18.18 -12.12
CA ASN A 278 20.77 19.16 -13.20
C ASN A 278 19.73 18.85 -14.31
N GLY A 279 18.59 18.27 -13.89
CA GLY A 279 17.47 18.00 -14.79
C GLY A 279 17.42 16.60 -15.40
N ASP A 280 18.27 15.68 -14.97
CA ASP A 280 18.26 14.29 -15.45
C ASP A 280 17.32 13.40 -14.60
N PRO A 281 16.16 12.95 -15.14
CA PRO A 281 15.25 12.06 -14.42
C PRO A 281 15.76 10.61 -14.27
N SER A 282 16.80 10.22 -15.01
CA SER A 282 17.35 8.85 -14.97
C SER A 282 18.05 8.53 -13.64
N VAL A 283 18.38 9.55 -12.86
CA VAL A 283 18.95 9.42 -11.50
C VAL A 283 17.92 8.85 -10.51
N LEU A 284 16.63 8.96 -10.78
CA LEU A 284 15.56 8.33 -10.01
C LEU A 284 15.64 6.80 -10.17
N LYS A 285 16.34 6.16 -9.25
CA LYS A 285 16.45 4.69 -9.21
C LYS A 285 15.21 4.05 -8.61
N ALA A 286 14.86 2.86 -9.08
CA ALA A 286 13.72 2.11 -8.56
C ALA A 286 13.94 1.60 -7.13
N GLY A 287 12.82 1.41 -6.43
CA GLY A 287 12.78 0.68 -5.18
C GLY A 287 13.47 1.39 -3.99
N PRO A 288 14.00 0.60 -3.05
CA PRO A 288 14.62 1.11 -1.83
C PRO A 288 15.75 2.10 -2.06
N SER A 289 16.49 1.97 -3.18
CA SER A 289 17.62 2.86 -3.51
C SER A 289 17.22 4.33 -3.63
N LEU A 290 16.00 4.65 -4.09
CA LEU A 290 15.52 6.02 -4.12
C LEU A 290 15.45 6.60 -2.70
N MET A 291 14.84 5.88 -1.78
CA MET A 291 14.57 6.36 -0.43
C MET A 291 15.80 6.33 0.48
N PHE A 292 16.59 5.26 0.40
CA PHE A 292 17.68 5.01 1.34
C PHE A 292 19.08 5.40 0.83
N ILE A 293 19.22 5.71 -0.45
CA ILE A 293 20.50 6.18 -1.04
C ILE A 293 20.35 7.56 -1.66
N THR A 294 19.38 7.73 -2.60
CA THR A 294 19.27 8.98 -3.36
C THR A 294 18.78 10.14 -2.50
N MET A 295 17.70 9.95 -1.73
CA MET A 295 17.15 11.01 -0.88
C MET A 295 18.13 11.47 0.21
N PRO A 296 18.84 10.60 0.95
CA PRO A 296 19.87 11.04 1.89
C PRO A 296 20.99 11.87 1.25
N LYS A 297 21.45 11.52 0.03
CA LYS A 297 22.42 12.32 -0.71
C LYS A 297 21.90 13.72 -1.02
N ILE A 298 20.64 13.81 -1.44
CA ILE A 298 19.98 15.09 -1.69
C ILE A 298 19.90 15.91 -0.41
N PHE A 299 19.47 15.30 0.71
CA PHE A 299 19.36 16.00 1.99
C PHE A 299 20.71 16.50 2.50
N ALA A 300 21.79 15.72 2.39
CA ALA A 300 23.13 16.16 2.77
C ALA A 300 23.60 17.37 1.96
N SER A 301 23.16 17.51 0.70
CA SER A 301 23.46 18.68 -0.12
C SER A 301 22.65 19.95 0.24
N MET A 302 21.67 19.83 1.15
CA MET A 302 20.78 20.93 1.55
C MET A 302 21.22 21.57 2.87
N GLY A 303 21.10 22.90 3.01
CA GLY A 303 21.50 23.63 4.23
C GLY A 303 20.80 23.19 5.53
N PHE A 304 19.60 22.58 5.45
CA PHE A 304 18.84 22.04 6.57
C PHE A 304 18.62 20.52 6.44
N GLY A 305 19.55 19.80 5.81
CA GLY A 305 19.39 18.40 5.42
C GLY A 305 19.00 17.47 6.58
N ARG A 306 19.54 17.69 7.79
CA ARG A 306 19.16 16.92 8.98
C ARG A 306 17.68 17.08 9.32
N VAL A 307 17.16 18.30 9.35
CA VAL A 307 15.74 18.58 9.67
C VAL A 307 14.84 18.01 8.58
N VAL A 308 15.17 18.23 7.32
CA VAL A 308 14.43 17.68 6.17
C VAL A 308 14.42 16.15 6.23
N GLY A 309 15.55 15.52 6.53
CA GLY A 309 15.66 14.08 6.70
C GLY A 309 14.79 13.53 7.84
N ILE A 310 14.77 14.18 9.01
CA ILE A 310 13.87 13.82 10.13
C ILE A 310 12.40 13.89 9.68
N LEU A 311 11.98 15.01 9.08
CA LEU A 311 10.59 15.19 8.64
C LEU A 311 10.20 14.20 7.55
N PHE A 312 11.10 13.92 6.60
CA PHE A 312 10.88 12.95 5.54
C PHE A 312 10.72 11.52 6.10
N PHE A 313 11.67 11.05 6.91
CA PHE A 313 11.60 9.70 7.46
C PHE A 313 10.50 9.56 8.53
N ALA A 314 10.08 10.62 9.21
CA ALA A 314 8.88 10.62 10.05
C ALA A 314 7.60 10.45 9.21
N LEU A 315 7.49 11.17 8.09
CA LEU A 315 6.39 10.99 7.13
C LEU A 315 6.33 9.56 6.60
N VAL A 316 7.48 9.03 6.16
CA VAL A 316 7.59 7.65 5.65
C VAL A 316 7.26 6.63 6.73
N PHE A 317 7.70 6.85 7.98
CA PHE A 317 7.38 6.00 9.12
C PHE A 317 5.87 5.94 9.38
N PHE A 318 5.17 7.08 9.37
CA PHE A 318 3.72 7.11 9.56
C PHE A 318 2.99 6.38 8.42
N ALA A 319 3.38 6.59 7.18
CA ALA A 319 2.82 5.88 6.03
C ALA A 319 3.06 4.36 6.11
N ALA A 320 4.28 3.94 6.48
CA ALA A 320 4.61 2.53 6.64
C ALA A 320 3.80 1.88 7.78
N LEU A 321 3.69 2.57 8.93
CA LEU A 321 3.03 2.03 10.11
C LEU A 321 1.53 1.86 9.89
N THR A 322 0.84 2.85 9.35
CA THR A 322 -0.62 2.78 9.09
C THR A 322 -0.97 1.66 8.10
N SER A 323 -0.18 1.47 7.04
CA SER A 323 -0.39 0.40 6.07
C SER A 323 -0.07 -0.98 6.67
N ALA A 324 1.01 -1.12 7.46
CA ALA A 324 1.35 -2.38 8.13
C ALA A 324 0.27 -2.80 9.14
N ILE A 325 -0.31 -1.84 9.87
CA ILE A 325 -1.44 -2.08 10.77
C ILE A 325 -2.65 -2.63 10.01
N ALA A 326 -2.98 -2.07 8.86
CA ALA A 326 -4.11 -2.54 8.05
C ALA A 326 -3.90 -3.97 7.51
N LEU A 327 -2.69 -4.29 7.04
CA LEU A 327 -2.30 -5.64 6.64
C LEU A 327 -2.43 -6.63 7.80
N ALA A 328 -1.86 -6.29 8.96
CA ALA A 328 -1.90 -7.12 10.15
C ALA A 328 -3.33 -7.34 10.67
N GLU A 329 -4.20 -6.32 10.62
CA GLU A 329 -5.60 -6.44 11.00
C GLU A 329 -6.37 -7.38 10.08
N SER A 330 -6.13 -7.33 8.78
CA SER A 330 -6.74 -8.25 7.82
C SER A 330 -6.38 -9.71 8.14
N ALA A 331 -5.12 -9.98 8.47
CA ALA A 331 -4.65 -11.29 8.90
C ALA A 331 -5.30 -11.74 10.23
N VAL A 332 -5.27 -10.90 11.26
CA VAL A 332 -5.85 -11.19 12.57
C VAL A 332 -7.35 -11.41 12.48
N SER A 333 -8.06 -10.58 11.72
CA SER A 333 -9.50 -10.73 11.46
C SER A 333 -9.83 -12.10 10.83
N THR A 334 -9.01 -12.56 9.89
CA THR A 334 -9.17 -13.87 9.28
C THR A 334 -8.98 -15.00 10.30
N PHE A 335 -7.95 -14.94 11.14
CA PHE A 335 -7.75 -15.95 12.19
C PHE A 335 -8.91 -15.97 13.21
N GLN A 336 -9.43 -14.80 13.57
CA GLN A 336 -10.59 -14.71 14.47
C GLN A 336 -11.84 -15.34 13.85
N ASP A 337 -12.10 -15.06 12.58
CA ASP A 337 -13.32 -15.51 11.90
C ASP A 337 -13.27 -17.00 11.54
N GLU A 338 -12.17 -17.49 10.99
CA GLU A 338 -12.07 -18.87 10.49
C GLU A 338 -11.66 -19.87 11.57
N LEU A 339 -10.68 -19.50 12.41
CA LEU A 339 -10.15 -20.38 13.44
C LEU A 339 -10.82 -20.19 14.80
N LYS A 340 -11.75 -19.24 14.90
CA LYS A 340 -12.46 -18.89 16.14
C LYS A 340 -11.51 -18.54 17.30
N TRP A 341 -10.34 -18.00 17.00
CA TRP A 341 -9.36 -17.62 18.00
C TRP A 341 -9.68 -16.24 18.61
N SER A 342 -9.27 -16.07 19.88
CA SER A 342 -9.31 -14.74 20.49
C SER A 342 -8.34 -13.79 19.77
N ARG A 343 -8.57 -12.48 19.83
CA ARG A 343 -7.68 -11.48 19.25
C ARG A 343 -6.24 -11.65 19.75
N ARG A 344 -6.07 -11.88 21.07
CA ARG A 344 -4.74 -12.11 21.68
C ARG A 344 -4.01 -13.28 21.03
N ARG A 345 -4.70 -14.44 20.89
CA ARG A 345 -4.10 -15.64 20.25
C ARG A 345 -3.76 -15.36 18.79
N SER A 346 -4.66 -14.72 18.04
CA SER A 346 -4.47 -14.37 16.63
C SER A 346 -3.26 -13.44 16.44
N THR A 347 -3.09 -12.44 17.33
CA THR A 347 -1.95 -11.50 17.28
C THR A 347 -0.63 -12.21 17.60
N VAL A 348 -0.61 -13.11 18.60
CA VAL A 348 0.60 -13.88 18.94
C VAL A 348 1.00 -14.81 17.80
N VAL A 349 0.04 -15.50 17.17
CA VAL A 349 0.35 -16.36 16.02
C VAL A 349 0.84 -15.53 14.83
N LEU A 350 0.23 -14.36 14.60
CA LEU A 350 0.73 -13.45 13.56
C LEU A 350 2.17 -13.00 13.87
N LEU A 351 2.51 -12.70 15.13
CA LEU A 351 3.90 -12.40 15.53
C LEU A 351 4.85 -13.51 15.11
N LEU A 352 4.50 -14.77 15.42
CA LEU A 352 5.34 -15.91 15.06
C LEU A 352 5.54 -16.03 13.54
N ILE A 353 4.47 -15.83 12.77
CA ILE A 353 4.54 -15.82 11.30
C ILE A 353 5.39 -14.65 10.80
N MET A 354 5.18 -13.45 11.35
CA MET A 354 5.97 -12.27 10.97
C MET A 354 7.45 -12.46 11.28
N VAL A 355 7.79 -12.99 12.44
CA VAL A 355 9.19 -13.28 12.78
C VAL A 355 9.76 -14.35 11.84
N ALA A 356 9.06 -15.47 11.63
CA ALA A 356 9.56 -16.54 10.77
C ALA A 356 9.82 -16.09 9.32
N LEU A 357 8.82 -15.45 8.66
CA LEU A 357 8.94 -15.02 7.27
C LEU A 357 9.72 -13.71 7.13
N GLY A 358 9.60 -12.81 8.12
CA GLY A 358 10.30 -11.53 8.13
C GLY A 358 11.80 -11.70 8.33
N THR A 359 12.25 -12.62 9.20
CA THR A 359 13.68 -12.95 9.36
C THR A 359 14.29 -13.45 8.05
N LEU A 360 13.58 -14.32 7.29
CA LEU A 360 14.04 -14.71 5.94
C LEU A 360 14.26 -13.51 5.03
N SER A 361 13.32 -12.56 5.06
CA SER A 361 13.40 -11.33 4.28
C SER A 361 14.46 -10.35 4.80
N ALA A 362 14.59 -10.20 6.12
CA ALA A 362 15.58 -9.31 6.76
C ALA A 362 17.02 -9.74 6.50
N LEU A 363 17.27 -11.04 6.47
CA LEU A 363 18.60 -11.62 6.24
C LEU A 363 18.92 -11.82 4.75
N SER A 364 17.97 -11.57 3.84
CA SER A 364 18.08 -11.92 2.42
C SER A 364 19.15 -11.14 1.66
N TYR A 365 19.54 -9.96 2.11
CA TYR A 365 20.63 -9.16 1.51
C TYR A 365 21.96 -9.27 2.25
N GLY A 366 22.00 -10.06 3.33
CA GLY A 366 23.17 -10.27 4.17
C GLY A 366 23.48 -11.76 4.34
N PRO A 367 23.30 -12.34 5.54
CA PRO A 367 23.67 -13.74 5.83
C PRO A 367 23.02 -14.78 4.92
N LEU A 368 21.82 -14.53 4.38
CA LEU A 368 21.11 -15.43 3.47
C LEU A 368 21.20 -15.00 1.99
N SER A 369 22.07 -14.07 1.63
CA SER A 369 22.20 -13.56 0.25
C SER A 369 22.58 -14.63 -0.78
N PHE A 370 23.15 -15.76 -0.33
CA PHE A 370 23.46 -16.91 -1.18
C PHE A 370 22.22 -17.77 -1.51
N VAL A 371 21.10 -17.58 -0.78
CA VAL A 371 19.86 -18.29 -1.03
C VAL A 371 18.98 -17.41 -1.93
N THR A 372 18.83 -17.81 -3.17
CA THR A 372 17.97 -17.13 -4.13
C THR A 372 16.90 -18.08 -4.66
N ILE A 373 15.72 -17.53 -4.94
CA ILE A 373 14.59 -18.25 -5.51
C ILE A 373 14.50 -17.91 -7.01
N LEU A 374 13.39 -17.88 -7.62
CA LEU A 374 13.18 -17.57 -9.04
C LEU A 374 14.14 -16.48 -9.58
N LYS A 375 14.94 -16.83 -10.63
CA LYS A 375 15.84 -15.88 -11.33
C LYS A 375 16.74 -15.03 -10.41
N ASN A 376 17.29 -15.67 -9.39
CA ASN A 376 18.20 -15.04 -8.43
C ASN A 376 17.53 -13.95 -7.54
N MET A 377 16.22 -14.06 -7.26
CA MET A 377 15.54 -13.16 -6.34
C MET A 377 15.87 -13.51 -4.88
N PRO A 378 16.32 -12.54 -4.06
CA PRO A 378 16.35 -12.68 -2.60
C PRO A 378 14.94 -12.93 -2.04
N PHE A 379 14.82 -13.42 -0.81
CA PHE A 379 13.52 -13.74 -0.20
C PHE A 379 12.55 -12.52 -0.19
N LEU A 380 13.02 -11.32 0.14
CA LEU A 380 12.18 -10.14 0.16
C LEU A 380 11.57 -9.87 -1.21
N ASP A 381 12.40 -9.85 -2.24
CA ASP A 381 11.96 -9.60 -3.62
C ASP A 381 11.03 -10.72 -4.14
N PHE A 382 11.28 -11.96 -3.74
CA PHE A 382 10.43 -13.09 -4.08
C PHE A 382 9.03 -12.97 -3.44
N PHE A 383 8.95 -12.63 -2.15
CA PHE A 383 7.65 -12.44 -1.50
C PHE A 383 6.89 -11.24 -2.09
N ASP A 384 7.58 -10.14 -2.40
CA ASP A 384 6.99 -8.99 -3.09
C ASP A 384 6.45 -9.38 -4.47
N PHE A 385 7.24 -10.09 -5.28
CA PHE A 385 6.79 -10.58 -6.59
C PHE A 385 5.59 -11.54 -6.46
N LEU A 386 5.68 -12.53 -5.59
CA LEU A 386 4.63 -13.53 -5.41
C LEU A 386 3.29 -12.88 -5.01
N THR A 387 3.33 -11.97 -4.06
CA THR A 387 2.11 -11.32 -3.56
C THR A 387 1.59 -10.27 -4.53
N ASN A 388 2.41 -9.30 -4.93
CA ASN A 388 1.95 -8.14 -5.71
C ASN A 388 1.77 -8.45 -7.19
N SER A 389 2.65 -9.28 -7.76
CA SER A 389 2.63 -9.51 -9.21
C SER A 389 1.80 -10.73 -9.63
N VAL A 390 1.57 -11.68 -8.71
CA VAL A 390 0.83 -12.92 -9.01
C VAL A 390 -0.47 -13.01 -8.21
N MET A 391 -0.38 -13.02 -6.87
CA MET A 391 -1.54 -13.33 -6.04
C MET A 391 -2.60 -12.22 -6.06
N MET A 392 -2.20 -10.95 -5.95
CA MET A 392 -3.16 -9.82 -5.95
C MET A 392 -3.98 -9.73 -7.25
N PRO A 393 -3.40 -9.81 -8.46
CA PRO A 393 -4.21 -9.86 -9.68
C PRO A 393 -5.19 -11.04 -9.71
N ILE A 394 -4.79 -12.23 -9.24
CA ILE A 394 -5.70 -13.39 -9.16
C ILE A 394 -6.84 -13.12 -8.16
N ALA A 395 -6.54 -12.53 -7.00
CA ALA A 395 -7.53 -12.16 -6.00
C ALA A 395 -8.51 -11.09 -6.51
N ALA A 396 -8.03 -10.08 -7.23
CA ALA A 396 -8.88 -9.07 -7.86
C ALA A 396 -9.78 -9.67 -8.95
N MET A 397 -9.27 -10.59 -9.76
CA MET A 397 -10.06 -11.32 -10.73
C MET A 397 -11.17 -12.11 -10.03
N ALA A 398 -10.85 -12.78 -8.92
CA ALA A 398 -11.84 -13.50 -8.10
C ALA A 398 -12.92 -12.55 -7.56
N THR A 399 -12.56 -11.34 -7.11
CA THR A 399 -13.51 -10.30 -6.69
C THR A 399 -14.41 -9.86 -7.85
N CYS A 400 -13.86 -9.59 -9.03
CA CYS A 400 -14.65 -9.24 -10.21
C CYS A 400 -15.64 -10.35 -10.59
N LEU A 401 -15.19 -11.60 -10.61
CA LEU A 401 -16.05 -12.75 -10.93
C LEU A 401 -17.13 -12.95 -9.87
N LEU A 402 -16.82 -12.80 -8.58
CA LEU A 402 -17.79 -12.87 -7.49
C LEU A 402 -18.89 -11.83 -7.68
N VAL A 403 -18.52 -10.58 -7.97
CA VAL A 403 -19.48 -9.49 -8.19
C VAL A 403 -20.31 -9.71 -9.45
N VAL A 404 -19.68 -10.06 -10.58
CA VAL A 404 -20.41 -10.13 -11.86
C VAL A 404 -21.28 -11.39 -11.98
N ARG A 405 -20.80 -12.54 -11.48
CA ARG A 405 -21.44 -13.84 -11.70
C ARG A 405 -22.35 -14.29 -10.57
N VAL A 406 -22.14 -13.80 -9.36
CA VAL A 406 -22.80 -14.33 -8.16
C VAL A 406 -23.65 -13.28 -7.46
N ILE A 407 -23.04 -12.18 -7.00
CA ILE A 407 -23.76 -11.11 -6.28
C ILE A 407 -24.66 -10.33 -7.23
N GLY A 408 -24.18 -10.12 -8.45
CA GLY A 408 -24.76 -9.19 -9.41
C GLY A 408 -24.39 -7.74 -9.10
N VAL A 409 -24.23 -6.93 -10.14
CA VAL A 409 -23.93 -5.50 -9.96
C VAL A 409 -25.05 -4.76 -9.23
N GLU A 410 -26.28 -5.17 -9.39
CA GLU A 410 -27.42 -4.61 -8.67
C GLU A 410 -27.41 -4.98 -7.17
N GLY A 411 -26.87 -6.14 -6.80
CA GLY A 411 -26.67 -6.50 -5.40
C GLY A 411 -25.68 -5.59 -4.70
N ILE A 412 -24.56 -5.26 -5.36
CA ILE A 412 -23.61 -4.26 -4.85
C ILE A 412 -24.25 -2.88 -4.82
N ALA A 413 -24.97 -2.49 -5.89
CA ALA A 413 -25.64 -1.20 -5.95
C ALA A 413 -26.68 -1.04 -4.82
N ALA A 414 -27.46 -2.06 -4.53
CA ALA A 414 -28.43 -2.06 -3.42
C ALA A 414 -27.73 -1.85 -2.05
N GLU A 415 -26.57 -2.49 -1.85
CA GLU A 415 -25.80 -2.27 -0.62
C GLU A 415 -25.23 -0.86 -0.54
N VAL A 416 -24.70 -0.31 -1.64
CA VAL A 416 -24.18 1.07 -1.69
C VAL A 416 -25.29 2.08 -1.40
N MET A 417 -26.47 1.91 -2.03
CA MET A 417 -27.64 2.78 -1.89
C MET A 417 -28.45 2.54 -0.61
N ARG A 418 -27.97 1.70 0.29
CA ARG A 418 -28.66 1.40 1.54
C ARG A 418 -28.92 2.67 2.34
N LYS A 419 -30.14 2.81 2.92
CA LYS A 419 -30.61 3.99 3.64
C LYS A 419 -30.61 5.26 2.78
N ASP A 420 -31.03 5.14 1.53
CA ASP A 420 -31.15 6.24 0.55
C ASP A 420 -29.82 6.96 0.26
N ALA A 421 -28.69 6.29 0.49
CA ALA A 421 -27.39 6.82 0.12
C ALA A 421 -27.28 6.93 -1.42
N PRO A 422 -26.75 8.04 -1.98
CA PRO A 422 -26.60 8.19 -3.42
C PRO A 422 -25.51 7.24 -3.97
N PHE A 423 -25.69 6.75 -5.19
CA PHE A 423 -24.65 6.06 -5.97
C PHE A 423 -24.44 6.82 -7.29
N LYS A 424 -23.73 7.94 -7.20
CA LYS A 424 -23.56 8.91 -8.29
C LYS A 424 -22.82 8.33 -9.49
N ARG A 425 -21.77 7.51 -9.23
CA ARG A 425 -20.92 6.89 -10.26
C ARG A 425 -21.34 5.44 -10.58
N LYS A 426 -22.63 5.06 -10.38
CA LYS A 426 -23.14 3.70 -10.66
C LYS A 426 -22.86 3.23 -12.08
N ALA A 427 -23.00 4.10 -13.09
CA ALA A 427 -22.76 3.75 -14.48
C ALA A 427 -21.28 3.39 -14.72
N VAL A 428 -20.35 4.17 -14.14
CA VAL A 428 -18.89 3.88 -14.18
C VAL A 428 -18.62 2.54 -13.52
N PHE A 429 -19.12 2.33 -12.31
CA PHE A 429 -18.98 1.06 -11.59
C PHE A 429 -19.44 -0.13 -12.43
N ASN A 430 -20.65 -0.06 -12.99
CA ASN A 430 -21.24 -1.15 -13.76
C ASN A 430 -20.41 -1.50 -15.02
N PHE A 431 -19.93 -0.50 -15.73
CA PHE A 431 -19.12 -0.71 -16.92
C PHE A 431 -17.75 -1.25 -16.57
N MET A 432 -17.08 -0.65 -15.59
CA MET A 432 -15.74 -1.04 -15.17
C MET A 432 -15.69 -2.46 -14.62
N ILE A 433 -16.57 -2.81 -13.67
CA ILE A 433 -16.53 -4.12 -13.02
C ILE A 433 -16.83 -5.29 -13.98
N LYS A 434 -17.70 -5.05 -14.97
CA LYS A 434 -18.10 -6.07 -15.96
C LYS A 434 -17.04 -6.33 -17.02
N TYR A 435 -16.36 -5.28 -17.49
CA TYR A 435 -15.54 -5.34 -18.69
C TYR A 435 -14.09 -4.94 -18.45
N LEU A 436 -13.82 -3.75 -17.95
CA LEU A 436 -12.48 -3.20 -17.92
C LEU A 436 -11.66 -3.71 -16.72
N CYS A 437 -12.26 -3.89 -15.54
CA CYS A 437 -11.50 -4.39 -14.39
C CYS A 437 -10.95 -5.80 -14.64
N PRO A 438 -11.72 -6.80 -15.09
CA PRO A 438 -11.17 -8.10 -15.42
C PRO A 438 -10.08 -8.04 -16.51
N PHE A 439 -10.28 -7.21 -17.53
CA PHE A 439 -9.31 -7.02 -18.62
C PHE A 439 -7.99 -6.42 -18.11
N PHE A 440 -8.05 -5.35 -17.33
CA PHE A 440 -6.87 -4.71 -16.78
C PHE A 440 -6.11 -5.62 -15.81
N VAL A 441 -6.82 -6.36 -14.97
CA VAL A 441 -6.22 -7.34 -14.05
C VAL A 441 -5.49 -8.44 -14.83
N ALA A 442 -6.06 -8.93 -15.92
CA ALA A 442 -5.41 -9.92 -16.78
C ALA A 442 -4.13 -9.35 -17.42
N ILE A 443 -4.14 -8.09 -17.87
CA ILE A 443 -2.95 -7.40 -18.40
C ILE A 443 -1.87 -7.29 -17.31
N ILE A 444 -2.22 -6.87 -16.09
CA ILE A 444 -1.28 -6.74 -14.96
C ILE A 444 -0.63 -8.10 -14.68
N LEU A 445 -1.42 -9.16 -14.56
CA LEU A 445 -0.92 -10.50 -14.30
C LEU A 445 0.03 -10.98 -15.40
N PHE A 446 -0.40 -10.86 -16.67
CA PHE A 446 0.40 -11.28 -17.82
C PHE A 446 1.71 -10.48 -17.91
N SER A 447 1.64 -9.14 -17.83
CA SER A 447 2.82 -8.28 -17.96
C SER A 447 3.83 -8.55 -16.83
N SER A 448 3.36 -8.72 -15.60
CA SER A 448 4.21 -8.97 -14.43
C SER A 448 4.95 -10.32 -14.56
N VAL A 449 4.23 -11.38 -14.93
CA VAL A 449 4.82 -12.71 -15.13
C VAL A 449 5.77 -12.70 -16.33
N ALA A 450 5.36 -12.10 -17.45
CA ALA A 450 6.18 -12.00 -18.66
C ALA A 450 7.47 -11.21 -18.43
N GLY A 451 7.42 -10.16 -17.59
CA GLY A 451 8.59 -9.39 -17.18
C GLY A 451 9.60 -10.25 -16.41
N VAL A 452 9.14 -10.99 -15.40
CA VAL A 452 10.03 -11.89 -14.63
C VAL A 452 10.56 -13.03 -15.47
N LEU A 453 9.77 -13.60 -16.40
CA LEU A 453 10.24 -14.61 -17.34
C LEU A 453 11.19 -14.04 -18.40
N GLY A 454 11.31 -12.72 -18.51
CA GLY A 454 12.18 -12.04 -19.48
C GLY A 454 11.62 -12.03 -20.91
N TRP A 455 10.32 -12.29 -21.05
CA TRP A 455 9.62 -12.19 -22.34
C TRP A 455 9.39 -10.72 -22.73
N ILE A 456 9.24 -9.84 -21.74
CA ILE A 456 9.10 -8.41 -21.92
C ILE A 456 10.19 -7.73 -21.07
N LYS A 457 10.90 -6.75 -21.64
CA LYS A 457 11.85 -5.88 -20.92
C LYS A 457 11.09 -4.62 -20.49
N PHE A 458 11.09 -4.34 -19.19
CA PHE A 458 10.49 -3.14 -18.59
C PHE A 458 11.49 -1.99 -18.49
#